data_70479eb2e7cc01c799dc7b341fbb0b4d
#
_entry.id   70479eb2e7cc01c799dc7b341fbb0b4d
#
_cell.length_a   1.000
_cell.length_b   1.000
_cell.length_c   1.000
_cell.angle_alpha   90.00
_cell.angle_beta   90.00
_cell.angle_gamma   90.00
#
_symmetry.space_group_name_H-M   'P 1'
#
loop_
_entity.id
_entity.type
_entity.pdbx_description
1 polymer ?
#
loop_
_entity_poly.entity_id
_entity_poly.type
_entity_poly.pdbx_seq_one_letter_code
_entity_poly.pdbx_strand_id
1 'polypeptide(L)'
;MAEAARHGSRDAPGRPYPVGVTAGGRTYQIRTYGCQMNAHDSERLAGLLDEAGYQPAAEGEAPDVVVFNTCAVRENAADRLYGNLGHLLPQKKNGMQIAVGGCLAQMERTKITQRAPWVDVVYGTHNMASLPALLERARVRNEAQVEFAETLETFPSLLPARRQSAYSAWVSISVGCNNTCTFCIVPSLRGKERDRRPGDILAEIGALVADGVLEVTLLGQNVNSYGAEFGDRQAFGKLLRSCGQIEGLERVRFTSPHPRDFTDDVIDAMAQTPNVMPSLHMPLQSGSDTVLKAMRRAYRRDRYLAILDRVRAAIPDAAITTDIIVGFPGETDQDFEETLDLVRQAHFAGAFTFRYSIRPGTPAATMDGQVPPAVVQERYDRLTALVEETTFAENQKLTGATVEVLVAEGEGRKDAATHRMSGRARDNRLVHFAPHELTPRPGDVVTVTVTRAAPHYLLSDAEPLSLRRTPAGDAWAAATATPAPAPVLLGMPAPSPGA
;
A
#
# COMPACT_ATOMS: atom_id res chain seq x y z
N MET A 1 -17.43 58.87 -28.31
CA MET A 1 -18.42 57.80 -28.60
C MET A 1 -17.87 56.53 -27.98
N ALA A 2 -18.50 56.12 -26.92
CA ALA A 2 -18.12 55.02 -26.07
C ALA A 2 -18.69 53.70 -26.60
N GLU A 3 -17.92 52.62 -26.54
CA GLU A 3 -18.51 51.29 -26.51
C GLU A 3 -17.71 50.36 -25.56
N ALA A 4 -18.42 49.94 -24.53
CA ALA A 4 -17.89 49.17 -23.40
C ALA A 4 -17.77 47.70 -23.75
N ALA A 5 -16.58 47.15 -23.61
CA ALA A 5 -16.34 45.70 -23.64
C ALA A 5 -16.70 45.10 -22.27
N ARG A 6 -17.71 44.24 -22.24
CA ARG A 6 -18.14 43.44 -21.08
C ARG A 6 -17.13 42.36 -20.79
N HIS A 7 -16.57 42.34 -19.59
CA HIS A 7 -15.82 41.23 -19.06
C HIS A 7 -16.78 40.08 -18.72
N GLY A 8 -16.65 38.99 -19.46
CA GLY A 8 -17.27 37.71 -19.10
C GLY A 8 -16.56 37.12 -17.92
N SER A 9 -17.32 36.82 -16.86
CA SER A 9 -16.89 36.00 -15.71
C SER A 9 -16.48 34.61 -16.19
N ARG A 10 -15.23 34.25 -15.92
CA ARG A 10 -14.78 32.85 -16.09
C ARG A 10 -15.44 32.02 -15.01
N ASP A 11 -16.35 31.16 -15.41
CA ASP A 11 -16.94 30.13 -14.57
C ASP A 11 -15.83 29.27 -13.96
N ALA A 12 -15.85 29.13 -12.63
CA ALA A 12 -15.05 28.14 -11.91
C ALA A 12 -15.47 26.75 -12.41
N PRO A 13 -14.52 25.79 -12.53
CA PRO A 13 -14.88 24.44 -12.95
C PRO A 13 -15.91 23.87 -11.98
N GLY A 14 -17.09 23.53 -12.51
CA GLY A 14 -18.20 22.98 -11.75
C GLY A 14 -17.78 21.73 -10.99
N ARG A 15 -18.25 21.60 -9.76
CA ARG A 15 -18.11 20.38 -8.96
C ARG A 15 -18.73 19.21 -9.74
N PRO A 16 -17.99 18.12 -10.00
CA PRO A 16 -18.48 17.07 -10.89
C PRO A 16 -19.53 16.13 -10.28
N TYR A 17 -20.02 16.38 -9.05
CA TYR A 17 -20.95 15.46 -8.36
C TYR A 17 -22.17 16.21 -7.83
N PRO A 18 -23.38 15.66 -8.03
CA PRO A 18 -24.57 16.24 -7.41
C PRO A 18 -24.48 16.07 -5.89
N VAL A 19 -24.39 17.18 -5.17
CA VAL A 19 -24.58 17.25 -3.74
C VAL A 19 -26.02 16.81 -3.46
N GLY A 20 -26.23 15.67 -2.80
CA GLY A 20 -27.57 15.31 -2.35
C GLY A 20 -27.96 13.84 -2.22
N VAL A 21 -27.03 12.89 -2.35
CA VAL A 21 -27.33 11.48 -2.04
C VAL A 21 -26.83 11.15 -0.64
N THR A 22 -27.68 11.31 0.36
CA THR A 22 -27.36 10.82 1.72
C THR A 22 -27.80 9.36 1.84
N ALA A 23 -26.89 8.49 2.22
CA ALA A 23 -27.15 7.04 2.36
C ALA A 23 -28.03 6.67 3.56
N GLY A 24 -28.52 7.66 4.33
CA GLY A 24 -29.47 7.43 5.42
C GLY A 24 -28.95 6.53 6.55
N GLY A 25 -27.64 6.59 6.87
CA GLY A 25 -27.06 5.81 7.95
C GLY A 25 -26.73 4.34 7.60
N ARG A 26 -26.68 3.98 6.31
CA ARG A 26 -26.30 2.62 5.87
C ARG A 26 -24.83 2.33 6.22
N THR A 27 -24.56 1.08 6.54
CA THR A 27 -23.24 0.61 6.94
C THR A 27 -22.46 -0.01 5.78
N TYR A 28 -21.10 0.08 5.85
CA TYR A 28 -20.25 -0.54 4.85
C TYR A 28 -19.08 -1.32 5.45
N GLN A 29 -18.57 -2.28 4.69
CA GLN A 29 -17.32 -2.98 4.93
C GLN A 29 -16.49 -3.02 3.66
N ILE A 30 -15.19 -2.65 3.74
CA ILE A 30 -14.25 -2.77 2.62
C ILE A 30 -13.33 -3.96 2.87
N ARG A 31 -13.27 -4.88 1.91
CA ARG A 31 -12.39 -6.05 1.91
C ARG A 31 -11.30 -5.87 0.86
N THR A 32 -10.07 -5.64 1.31
CA THR A 32 -8.93 -5.36 0.45
C THR A 32 -8.11 -6.62 0.21
N TYR A 33 -7.93 -6.98 -1.06
CA TYR A 33 -7.03 -8.07 -1.47
C TYR A 33 -6.00 -7.51 -2.44
N GLY A 34 -4.78 -7.23 -1.97
CA GLY A 34 -3.81 -6.67 -2.89
C GLY A 34 -2.52 -6.16 -2.27
N CYS A 35 -1.93 -5.18 -2.96
CA CYS A 35 -0.71 -4.49 -2.58
C CYS A 35 -1.03 -3.16 -1.86
N GLN A 36 0.01 -2.39 -1.52
CA GLN A 36 -0.08 -1.07 -0.89
C GLN A 36 -0.97 -0.10 -1.68
N MET A 37 -0.95 -0.17 -3.02
CA MET A 37 -1.84 0.66 -3.85
C MET A 37 -3.32 0.33 -3.61
N ASN A 38 -3.66 -0.96 -3.42
CA ASN A 38 -5.03 -1.32 -3.07
C ASN A 38 -5.39 -0.86 -1.64
N ALA A 39 -4.45 -0.90 -0.70
CA ALA A 39 -4.68 -0.36 0.66
C ALA A 39 -4.98 1.15 0.59
N HIS A 40 -4.16 1.93 -0.12
CA HIS A 40 -4.38 3.34 -0.36
C HIS A 40 -5.73 3.62 -1.07
N ASP A 41 -6.05 2.85 -2.12
CA ASP A 41 -7.34 2.96 -2.82
C ASP A 41 -8.52 2.69 -1.85
N SER A 42 -8.37 1.73 -0.92
CA SER A 42 -9.41 1.40 0.07
C SER A 42 -9.64 2.50 1.10
N GLU A 43 -8.60 3.21 1.54
CA GLU A 43 -8.73 4.39 2.39
C GLU A 43 -9.53 5.51 1.69
N ARG A 44 -9.31 5.69 0.38
CA ARG A 44 -10.05 6.65 -0.44
C ARG A 44 -11.50 6.23 -0.65
N LEU A 45 -11.75 4.93 -0.90
CA LEU A 45 -13.10 4.39 -0.98
C LEU A 45 -13.88 4.58 0.34
N ALA A 46 -13.23 4.36 1.47
CA ALA A 46 -13.82 4.59 2.79
C ALA A 46 -14.20 6.08 2.97
N GLY A 47 -13.29 7.01 2.66
CA GLY A 47 -13.57 8.43 2.73
C GLY A 47 -14.72 8.89 1.83
N LEU A 48 -14.80 8.37 0.60
CA LEU A 48 -15.92 8.63 -0.30
C LEU A 48 -17.27 8.14 0.24
N LEU A 49 -17.27 6.96 0.88
CA LEU A 49 -18.48 6.42 1.50
C LEU A 49 -18.88 7.22 2.74
N ASP A 50 -17.92 7.63 3.57
CA ASP A 50 -18.16 8.50 4.73
C ASP A 50 -18.78 9.85 4.30
N GLU A 51 -18.23 10.51 3.25
CA GLU A 51 -18.80 11.74 2.69
C GLU A 51 -20.22 11.55 2.14
N ALA A 52 -20.51 10.37 1.60
CA ALA A 52 -21.85 10.02 1.10
C ALA A 52 -22.83 9.63 2.24
N GLY A 53 -22.40 9.70 3.51
CA GLY A 53 -23.26 9.43 4.68
C GLY A 53 -23.37 7.96 5.06
N TYR A 54 -22.52 7.07 4.50
CA TYR A 54 -22.36 5.70 4.98
C TYR A 54 -21.52 5.69 6.26
N GLN A 55 -21.65 4.63 7.07
CA GLN A 55 -20.86 4.42 8.27
C GLN A 55 -20.16 3.06 8.22
N PRO A 56 -18.95 2.91 8.79
CA PRO A 56 -18.34 1.58 8.91
C PRO A 56 -19.24 0.67 9.74
N ALA A 57 -19.40 -0.58 9.30
CA ALA A 57 -20.08 -1.59 10.08
C ALA A 57 -19.27 -1.92 11.34
N ALA A 58 -19.95 -2.10 12.48
CA ALA A 58 -19.32 -2.58 13.70
C ALA A 58 -18.81 -4.03 13.52
N GLU A 59 -17.81 -4.41 14.32
CA GLU A 59 -17.27 -5.76 14.28
C GLU A 59 -18.36 -6.78 14.64
N GLY A 60 -18.55 -7.78 13.77
CA GLY A 60 -19.59 -8.82 13.92
C GLY A 60 -20.96 -8.45 13.38
N GLU A 61 -21.18 -7.22 12.95
CA GLU A 61 -22.44 -6.81 12.29
C GLU A 61 -22.41 -7.07 10.78
N ALA A 62 -23.56 -7.44 10.22
CA ALA A 62 -23.72 -7.58 8.78
C ALA A 62 -23.84 -6.18 8.14
N PRO A 63 -22.91 -5.79 7.23
CA PRO A 63 -22.97 -4.47 6.60
C PRO A 63 -24.07 -4.40 5.53
N ASP A 64 -24.58 -3.19 5.29
CA ASP A 64 -25.50 -2.94 4.16
C ASP A 64 -24.77 -2.95 2.81
N VAL A 65 -23.46 -2.66 2.81
CA VAL A 65 -22.63 -2.64 1.60
C VAL A 65 -21.31 -3.35 1.86
N VAL A 66 -20.96 -4.31 1.02
CA VAL A 66 -19.62 -4.91 0.99
C VAL A 66 -18.88 -4.48 -0.27
N VAL A 67 -17.73 -3.83 -0.11
CA VAL A 67 -16.88 -3.41 -1.21
C VAL A 67 -15.64 -4.31 -1.25
N PHE A 68 -15.42 -5.00 -2.37
CA PHE A 68 -14.20 -5.74 -2.65
C PHE A 68 -13.24 -4.86 -3.48
N ASN A 69 -12.10 -4.53 -2.93
CA ASN A 69 -11.01 -3.91 -3.67
C ASN A 69 -9.92 -4.95 -3.95
N THR A 70 -9.76 -5.32 -5.22
CA THR A 70 -9.06 -6.55 -5.60
C THR A 70 -7.88 -6.33 -6.53
N CYS A 71 -6.84 -7.15 -6.35
CA CYS A 71 -5.61 -7.13 -7.13
C CYS A 71 -5.68 -8.13 -8.30
N ALA A 72 -5.12 -7.77 -9.45
CA ALA A 72 -4.93 -8.67 -10.60
C ALA A 72 -3.52 -9.30 -10.64
N VAL A 73 -2.61 -8.88 -9.75
CA VAL A 73 -1.21 -9.30 -9.78
C VAL A 73 -0.94 -10.52 -8.90
N ARG A 74 -1.72 -10.75 -7.85
CA ARG A 74 -1.54 -11.90 -6.94
C ARG A 74 -2.31 -13.12 -7.45
N GLU A 75 -1.63 -14.28 -7.51
CA GLU A 75 -2.11 -15.52 -8.11
C GLU A 75 -3.53 -15.94 -7.65
N ASN A 76 -3.78 -15.92 -6.36
CA ASN A 76 -5.05 -16.39 -5.80
C ASN A 76 -6.07 -15.28 -5.54
N ALA A 77 -5.90 -14.08 -6.11
CA ALA A 77 -6.80 -12.96 -5.82
C ALA A 77 -8.20 -13.20 -6.42
N ALA A 78 -8.27 -13.76 -7.62
CA ALA A 78 -9.53 -14.09 -8.27
C ALA A 78 -10.29 -15.19 -7.50
N ASP A 79 -9.62 -16.28 -7.15
CA ASP A 79 -10.25 -17.39 -6.41
C ASP A 79 -10.77 -16.94 -5.04
N ARG A 80 -9.99 -16.11 -4.35
CA ARG A 80 -10.43 -15.51 -3.08
C ARG A 80 -11.64 -14.60 -3.27
N LEU A 81 -11.66 -13.78 -4.33
CA LEU A 81 -12.82 -12.94 -4.63
C LEU A 81 -14.06 -13.80 -4.83
N TYR A 82 -14.02 -14.75 -5.77
CA TYR A 82 -15.20 -15.56 -6.08
C TYR A 82 -15.65 -16.47 -4.94
N GLY A 83 -14.70 -17.02 -4.16
CA GLY A 83 -15.01 -17.73 -2.93
C GLY A 83 -15.77 -16.86 -1.92
N ASN A 84 -15.28 -15.65 -1.67
CA ASN A 84 -15.95 -14.72 -0.76
C ASN A 84 -17.30 -14.22 -1.29
N LEU A 85 -17.42 -13.97 -2.61
CA LEU A 85 -18.71 -13.62 -3.22
C LEU A 85 -19.75 -14.74 -3.03
N GLY A 86 -19.32 -16.01 -3.16
CA GLY A 86 -20.20 -17.16 -2.89
C GLY A 86 -20.66 -17.21 -1.42
N HIS A 87 -19.78 -16.92 -0.47
CA HIS A 87 -20.15 -16.88 0.96
C HIS A 87 -21.12 -15.75 1.32
N LEU A 88 -21.14 -14.65 0.56
CA LEU A 88 -22.08 -13.54 0.78
C LEU A 88 -23.47 -13.77 0.16
N LEU A 89 -23.60 -14.70 -0.78
CA LEU A 89 -24.85 -14.95 -1.48
C LEU A 89 -26.05 -15.22 -0.55
N PRO A 90 -25.94 -15.99 0.55
CA PRO A 90 -27.04 -16.17 1.49
C PRO A 90 -27.48 -14.88 2.20
N GLN A 91 -26.53 -13.95 2.45
CA GLN A 91 -26.76 -12.69 3.14
C GLN A 91 -27.41 -11.64 2.23
N LYS A 92 -27.24 -11.77 0.91
CA LYS A 92 -27.82 -10.88 -0.09
C LYS A 92 -29.34 -10.76 0.02
N LYS A 93 -30.04 -11.78 0.53
CA LYS A 93 -31.49 -11.79 0.73
C LYS A 93 -32.01 -10.68 1.66
N ASN A 94 -31.13 -10.07 2.45
CA ASN A 94 -31.46 -9.01 3.40
C ASN A 94 -31.25 -7.59 2.82
N GLY A 95 -31.14 -7.44 1.49
CA GLY A 95 -30.94 -6.14 0.83
C GLY A 95 -29.51 -5.62 0.84
N MET A 96 -28.54 -6.44 1.25
CA MET A 96 -27.11 -6.12 1.16
C MET A 96 -26.70 -5.86 -0.29
N GLN A 97 -25.89 -4.83 -0.52
CA GLN A 97 -25.27 -4.56 -1.82
C GLN A 97 -23.82 -5.02 -1.84
N ILE A 98 -23.37 -5.53 -2.97
CA ILE A 98 -22.01 -6.01 -3.19
C ILE A 98 -21.39 -5.22 -4.33
N ALA A 99 -20.28 -4.53 -4.05
CA ALA A 99 -19.49 -3.82 -5.05
C ALA A 99 -18.12 -4.47 -5.23
N VAL A 100 -17.65 -4.57 -6.47
CA VAL A 100 -16.32 -5.11 -6.81
C VAL A 100 -15.55 -4.07 -7.62
N GLY A 101 -14.37 -3.69 -7.11
CA GLY A 101 -13.48 -2.71 -7.73
C GLY A 101 -12.02 -3.16 -7.73
N GLY A 102 -11.16 -2.27 -8.19
CA GLY A 102 -9.71 -2.46 -8.24
C GLY A 102 -9.20 -3.14 -9.52
N CYS A 103 -7.94 -3.57 -9.49
CA CYS A 103 -7.24 -4.07 -10.69
C CYS A 103 -7.89 -5.31 -11.31
N LEU A 104 -8.44 -6.23 -10.49
CA LEU A 104 -9.11 -7.42 -11.02
C LEU A 104 -10.43 -7.05 -11.70
N ALA A 105 -11.19 -6.12 -11.13
CA ALA A 105 -12.41 -5.61 -11.75
C ALA A 105 -12.11 -4.93 -13.10
N GLN A 106 -11.05 -4.13 -13.17
CA GLN A 106 -10.58 -3.50 -14.41
C GLN A 106 -10.21 -4.55 -15.47
N MET A 107 -9.64 -5.70 -15.07
CA MET A 107 -9.25 -6.78 -15.98
C MET A 107 -10.45 -7.62 -16.45
N GLU A 108 -11.32 -8.04 -15.54
CA GLU A 108 -12.41 -8.97 -15.84
C GLU A 108 -13.70 -8.28 -16.31
N ARG A 109 -13.91 -7.03 -15.90
CA ARG A 109 -15.05 -6.19 -16.31
C ARG A 109 -16.41 -6.92 -16.13
N THR A 110 -17.17 -7.03 -17.19
CA THR A 110 -18.50 -7.67 -17.19
C THR A 110 -18.48 -9.18 -16.89
N LYS A 111 -17.31 -9.84 -16.97
CA LYS A 111 -17.22 -11.26 -16.59
C LYS A 111 -17.56 -11.49 -15.13
N ILE A 112 -17.34 -10.48 -14.27
CA ILE A 112 -17.68 -10.58 -12.84
C ILE A 112 -19.19 -10.76 -12.66
N THR A 113 -20.01 -9.93 -13.31
CA THR A 113 -21.48 -10.05 -13.22
C THR A 113 -22.02 -11.29 -13.93
N GLN A 114 -21.31 -11.81 -14.94
CA GLN A 114 -21.66 -13.10 -15.57
C GLN A 114 -21.42 -14.28 -14.64
N ARG A 115 -20.30 -14.30 -13.89
CA ARG A 115 -19.95 -15.37 -12.95
C ARG A 115 -20.64 -15.23 -11.59
N ALA A 116 -20.93 -14.00 -11.18
CA ALA A 116 -21.59 -13.66 -9.91
C ALA A 116 -22.73 -12.65 -10.16
N PRO A 117 -23.89 -13.11 -10.68
CA PRO A 117 -25.03 -12.23 -11.04
C PRO A 117 -25.63 -11.46 -9.85
N TRP A 118 -25.25 -11.82 -8.63
CA TRP A 118 -25.67 -11.16 -7.40
C TRP A 118 -24.78 -9.96 -7.01
N VAL A 119 -23.75 -9.63 -7.78
CA VAL A 119 -22.95 -8.40 -7.60
C VAL A 119 -23.71 -7.21 -8.17
N ASP A 120 -23.87 -6.16 -7.37
CA ASP A 120 -24.65 -4.97 -7.74
C ASP A 120 -23.87 -3.91 -8.47
N VAL A 121 -22.56 -3.79 -8.16
CA VAL A 121 -21.70 -2.77 -8.75
C VAL A 121 -20.34 -3.36 -9.13
N VAL A 122 -19.89 -3.08 -10.36
CA VAL A 122 -18.51 -3.37 -10.80
C VAL A 122 -17.92 -2.10 -11.39
N TYR A 123 -16.76 -1.68 -10.87
CA TYR A 123 -16.13 -0.43 -11.31
C TYR A 123 -14.62 -0.58 -11.48
N GLY A 124 -14.07 0.20 -12.41
CA GLY A 124 -12.65 0.20 -12.74
C GLY A 124 -11.80 0.98 -11.74
N THR A 125 -10.48 0.85 -11.87
CA THR A 125 -9.49 1.59 -11.06
C THR A 125 -9.60 3.11 -11.21
N HIS A 126 -10.13 3.58 -12.34
CA HIS A 126 -10.31 5.01 -12.64
C HIS A 126 -11.69 5.55 -12.23
N ASN A 127 -12.60 4.68 -11.76
CA ASN A 127 -13.99 5.04 -11.44
C ASN A 127 -14.29 5.00 -9.94
N MET A 128 -13.28 5.04 -9.06
CA MET A 128 -13.50 4.99 -7.61
C MET A 128 -14.44 6.08 -7.11
N ALA A 129 -14.30 7.30 -7.65
CA ALA A 129 -15.12 8.43 -7.28
C ALA A 129 -16.62 8.24 -7.58
N SER A 130 -16.96 7.39 -8.55
CA SER A 130 -18.35 7.08 -8.90
C SER A 130 -19.04 6.09 -7.96
N LEU A 131 -18.30 5.43 -7.04
CA LEU A 131 -18.82 4.33 -6.22
C LEU A 131 -20.13 4.68 -5.47
N PRO A 132 -20.26 5.81 -4.75
CA PRO A 132 -21.50 6.13 -4.04
C PRO A 132 -22.70 6.29 -4.99
N ALA A 133 -22.50 6.94 -6.14
CA ALA A 133 -23.54 7.12 -7.14
C ALA A 133 -23.93 5.80 -7.83
N LEU A 134 -22.97 4.90 -8.04
CA LEU A 134 -23.23 3.56 -8.60
C LEU A 134 -24.05 2.70 -7.63
N LEU A 135 -23.74 2.73 -6.34
CA LEU A 135 -24.48 2.02 -5.30
C LEU A 135 -25.93 2.51 -5.25
N GLU A 136 -26.15 3.82 -5.27
CA GLU A 136 -27.51 4.36 -5.25
C GLU A 136 -28.28 4.04 -6.54
N ARG A 137 -27.66 4.14 -7.71
CA ARG A 137 -28.28 3.74 -8.99
C ARG A 137 -28.66 2.27 -8.99
N ALA A 138 -27.79 1.38 -8.50
CA ALA A 138 -28.07 -0.05 -8.41
C ALA A 138 -29.26 -0.31 -7.47
N ARG A 139 -29.34 0.39 -6.34
CA ARG A 139 -30.41 0.29 -5.37
C ARG A 139 -31.76 0.72 -5.94
N VAL A 140 -31.80 1.88 -6.61
CA VAL A 140 -33.04 2.46 -7.15
C VAL A 140 -33.55 1.66 -8.35
N ARG A 141 -32.66 1.24 -9.25
CA ARG A 141 -33.02 0.52 -10.48
C ARG A 141 -33.17 -0.98 -10.28
N ASN A 142 -32.64 -1.52 -9.18
CA ASN A 142 -32.55 -2.96 -8.92
C ASN A 142 -31.83 -3.71 -10.06
N GLU A 143 -30.81 -3.09 -10.63
CA GLU A 143 -30.01 -3.59 -11.75
C GLU A 143 -28.54 -3.41 -11.47
N ALA A 144 -27.71 -4.38 -11.87
CA ALA A 144 -26.25 -4.27 -11.72
C ALA A 144 -25.70 -3.08 -12.51
N GLN A 145 -24.86 -2.27 -11.87
CA GLN A 145 -24.17 -1.14 -12.47
C GLN A 145 -22.72 -1.51 -12.79
N VAL A 146 -22.29 -1.24 -14.02
CA VAL A 146 -20.94 -1.55 -14.49
C VAL A 146 -20.34 -0.29 -15.12
N GLU A 147 -19.18 0.19 -14.59
CA GLU A 147 -18.56 1.41 -15.08
C GLU A 147 -17.04 1.29 -15.16
N PHE A 148 -16.48 1.53 -16.35
CA PHE A 148 -15.04 1.51 -16.62
C PHE A 148 -14.65 2.72 -17.45
N ALA A 149 -13.72 3.52 -16.91
CA ALA A 149 -13.04 4.57 -17.67
C ALA A 149 -11.68 4.06 -18.15
N GLU A 150 -11.27 4.49 -19.33
CA GLU A 150 -9.96 4.16 -19.89
C GLU A 150 -8.86 5.12 -19.43
N THR A 151 -9.24 6.31 -18.97
CA THR A 151 -8.32 7.34 -18.50
C THR A 151 -8.67 7.80 -17.10
N LEU A 152 -7.65 8.18 -16.35
CA LEU A 152 -7.80 8.75 -15.02
C LEU A 152 -8.24 10.22 -15.15
N GLU A 153 -9.44 10.55 -14.68
CA GLU A 153 -9.95 11.91 -14.63
C GLU A 153 -9.52 12.68 -13.38
N THR A 154 -9.49 11.97 -12.24
CA THR A 154 -9.13 12.55 -10.94
C THR A 154 -8.07 11.69 -10.27
N PHE A 155 -7.00 12.31 -9.76
CA PHE A 155 -6.01 11.59 -8.97
C PHE A 155 -6.66 11.01 -7.70
N PRO A 156 -6.43 9.71 -7.37
CA PRO A 156 -6.99 9.09 -6.18
C PRO A 156 -6.68 9.85 -4.88
N SER A 157 -5.51 10.45 -4.79
CA SER A 157 -5.09 11.23 -3.61
C SER A 157 -5.81 12.56 -3.42
N LEU A 158 -6.57 13.03 -4.41
CA LEU A 158 -7.48 14.19 -4.25
C LEU A 158 -8.84 13.79 -3.69
N LEU A 159 -9.13 12.50 -3.60
CA LEU A 159 -10.35 11.99 -3.00
C LEU A 159 -10.24 12.01 -1.47
N PRO A 160 -11.37 12.17 -0.74
CA PRO A 160 -11.39 12.04 0.72
C PRO A 160 -10.82 10.69 1.16
N ALA A 161 -10.21 10.64 2.32
CA ALA A 161 -9.61 9.41 2.83
C ALA A 161 -9.99 9.18 4.28
N ARG A 162 -10.29 7.91 4.61
CA ARG A 162 -10.33 7.42 5.97
C ARG A 162 -9.11 6.54 6.22
N ARG A 163 -8.13 7.07 6.92
CA ARG A 163 -6.89 6.35 7.24
C ARG A 163 -7.14 5.19 8.19
N GLN A 164 -6.42 4.10 7.97
CA GLN A 164 -6.42 2.94 8.89
C GLN A 164 -5.45 3.12 10.06
N SER A 165 -4.44 3.98 9.91
CA SER A 165 -3.43 4.24 10.92
C SER A 165 -3.43 5.71 11.33
N ALA A 166 -3.32 5.96 12.65
CA ALA A 166 -3.17 7.31 13.19
C ALA A 166 -1.75 7.88 12.99
N TYR A 167 -0.74 7.01 12.90
CA TYR A 167 0.68 7.40 12.90
C TYR A 167 1.37 7.28 11.53
N SER A 168 0.75 6.59 10.57
CA SER A 168 1.33 6.40 9.23
C SER A 168 0.32 6.65 8.12
N ALA A 169 0.80 7.12 6.95
CA ALA A 169 -0.04 7.39 5.80
C ALA A 169 0.63 7.02 4.48
N TRP A 170 -0.21 6.63 3.51
CA TRP A 170 0.19 6.42 2.13
C TRP A 170 -0.01 7.71 1.33
N VAL A 171 1.01 8.13 0.58
CA VAL A 171 0.93 9.32 -0.28
C VAL A 171 1.29 8.94 -1.71
N SER A 172 0.30 8.92 -2.60
CA SER A 172 0.54 8.64 -4.01
C SER A 172 1.18 9.86 -4.68
N ILE A 173 2.36 9.67 -5.27
CA ILE A 173 3.08 10.71 -6.02
C ILE A 173 2.92 10.56 -7.53
N SER A 174 2.65 9.34 -7.99
CA SER A 174 2.33 9.04 -9.39
C SER A 174 1.36 7.86 -9.51
N VAL A 175 0.67 7.76 -10.64
CA VAL A 175 -0.24 6.66 -10.99
C VAL A 175 0.09 6.17 -12.38
N GLY A 176 -0.07 4.84 -12.63
CA GLY A 176 0.24 4.21 -13.92
C GLY A 176 1.73 3.92 -14.08
N CYS A 177 2.12 3.36 -15.22
CA CYS A 177 3.50 2.99 -15.48
C CYS A 177 3.77 2.92 -16.99
N ASN A 178 4.89 3.53 -17.43
CA ASN A 178 5.34 3.53 -18.82
C ASN A 178 6.32 2.38 -19.15
N ASN A 179 6.63 1.51 -18.17
CA ASN A 179 7.49 0.35 -18.42
C ASN A 179 6.76 -0.73 -19.24
N THR A 180 7.51 -1.45 -20.07
CA THR A 180 6.99 -2.49 -20.96
C THR A 180 7.40 -3.90 -20.53
N CYS A 181 7.53 -4.14 -19.21
CA CYS A 181 7.90 -5.45 -18.66
C CYS A 181 6.95 -6.53 -19.17
N THR A 182 7.50 -7.62 -19.74
CA THR A 182 6.71 -8.61 -20.48
C THR A 182 5.73 -9.41 -19.64
N PHE A 183 5.93 -9.48 -18.34
CA PHE A 183 5.08 -10.21 -17.39
C PHE A 183 4.04 -9.32 -16.69
N CYS A 184 4.13 -7.99 -16.85
CA CYS A 184 3.38 -7.06 -16.02
C CYS A 184 2.12 -6.57 -16.72
N ILE A 185 0.97 -6.71 -16.02
CA ILE A 185 -0.34 -6.28 -16.50
C ILE A 185 -0.68 -4.83 -16.06
N VAL A 186 0.11 -4.22 -15.18
CA VAL A 186 -0.20 -2.92 -14.58
C VAL A 186 -0.44 -1.80 -15.58
N PRO A 187 0.37 -1.63 -16.66
CA PRO A 187 0.13 -0.55 -17.63
C PRO A 187 -1.26 -0.61 -18.28
N SER A 188 -1.79 -1.82 -18.51
CA SER A 188 -3.14 -1.98 -19.08
C SER A 188 -4.27 -1.77 -18.07
N LEU A 189 -3.98 -1.80 -16.76
CA LEU A 189 -4.98 -1.66 -15.70
C LEU A 189 -4.99 -0.28 -15.04
N ARG A 190 -3.82 0.38 -14.96
CA ARG A 190 -3.66 1.69 -14.31
C ARG A 190 -3.25 2.80 -15.26
N GLY A 191 -3.11 2.48 -16.55
CA GLY A 191 -2.82 3.44 -17.60
C GLY A 191 -1.37 3.90 -17.65
N LYS A 192 -1.13 4.96 -18.43
CA LYS A 192 0.17 5.63 -18.54
C LYS A 192 0.51 6.34 -17.24
N GLU A 193 1.80 6.48 -16.99
CA GLU A 193 2.33 7.20 -15.84
C GLU A 193 1.91 8.67 -15.89
N ARG A 194 1.39 9.15 -14.77
CA ARG A 194 1.00 10.54 -14.53
C ARG A 194 1.54 10.94 -13.15
N ASP A 195 2.28 12.04 -13.13
CA ASP A 195 2.90 12.59 -11.94
C ASP A 195 2.01 13.67 -11.29
N ARG A 196 1.97 13.67 -9.97
CA ARG A 196 1.37 14.78 -9.20
C ARG A 196 2.34 15.93 -9.09
N ARG A 197 1.82 17.14 -8.97
CA ARG A 197 2.65 18.33 -8.73
C ARG A 197 3.33 18.24 -7.35
N PRO A 198 4.62 18.62 -7.24
CA PRO A 198 5.32 18.55 -5.95
C PRO A 198 4.64 19.34 -4.83
N GLY A 199 4.11 20.53 -5.15
CA GLY A 199 3.40 21.36 -4.17
C GLY A 199 2.16 20.68 -3.58
N ASP A 200 1.39 19.94 -4.39
CA ASP A 200 0.20 19.22 -3.91
C ASP A 200 0.58 18.05 -3.00
N ILE A 201 1.71 17.36 -3.31
CA ILE A 201 2.24 16.28 -2.47
C ILE A 201 2.69 16.82 -1.12
N LEU A 202 3.48 17.89 -1.12
CA LEU A 202 4.01 18.49 0.10
C LEU A 202 2.90 19.10 0.97
N ALA A 203 1.88 19.70 0.36
CA ALA A 203 0.71 20.21 1.06
C ALA A 203 -0.09 19.07 1.73
N GLU A 204 -0.30 17.94 1.03
CA GLU A 204 -0.94 16.76 1.63
C GLU A 204 -0.13 16.21 2.79
N ILE A 205 1.20 16.06 2.63
CA ILE A 205 2.07 15.57 3.72
C ILE A 205 2.02 16.52 4.92
N GLY A 206 2.05 17.84 4.69
CA GLY A 206 1.93 18.83 5.77
C GLY A 206 0.61 18.72 6.52
N ALA A 207 -0.51 18.52 5.82
CA ALA A 207 -1.81 18.29 6.44
C ALA A 207 -1.85 16.99 7.26
N LEU A 208 -1.25 15.90 6.74
CA LEU A 208 -1.14 14.63 7.45
C LEU A 208 -0.33 14.76 8.74
N VAL A 209 0.78 15.49 8.70
CA VAL A 209 1.62 15.74 9.89
C VAL A 209 0.88 16.61 10.92
N ALA A 210 0.14 17.62 10.47
CA ALA A 210 -0.72 18.42 11.35
C ALA A 210 -1.80 17.56 12.05
N ASP A 211 -2.25 16.49 11.40
CA ASP A 211 -3.15 15.48 11.96
C ASP A 211 -2.46 14.39 12.81
N GLY A 212 -1.16 14.55 13.09
CA GLY A 212 -0.38 13.67 13.96
C GLY A 212 0.34 12.52 13.26
N VAL A 213 0.35 12.44 11.92
CA VAL A 213 1.11 11.41 11.19
C VAL A 213 2.62 11.65 11.34
N LEU A 214 3.36 10.61 11.71
CA LEU A 214 4.81 10.63 11.88
C LEU A 214 5.56 10.02 10.70
N GLU A 215 4.93 9.05 10.01
CA GLU A 215 5.54 8.32 8.90
C GLU A 215 4.68 8.44 7.64
N VAL A 216 5.30 8.79 6.52
CA VAL A 216 4.66 8.71 5.20
C VAL A 216 5.41 7.73 4.30
N THR A 217 4.64 7.00 3.49
CA THR A 217 5.21 6.16 2.43
C THR A 217 4.76 6.67 1.08
N LEU A 218 5.73 7.13 0.27
CA LEU A 218 5.48 7.61 -1.08
C LEU A 218 5.19 6.42 -2.01
N LEU A 219 4.08 6.49 -2.73
CA LEU A 219 3.60 5.44 -3.62
C LEU A 219 3.70 5.85 -5.09
N GLY A 220 4.17 4.91 -5.91
CA GLY A 220 4.15 4.95 -7.37
C GLY A 220 4.35 3.54 -7.91
N GLN A 221 4.06 3.31 -9.19
CA GLN A 221 4.37 2.04 -9.86
C GLN A 221 5.83 1.95 -10.29
N ASN A 222 6.46 3.10 -10.48
CA ASN A 222 7.88 3.33 -10.66
C ASN A 222 8.20 4.66 -9.96
N VAL A 223 8.33 4.62 -8.64
CA VAL A 223 8.36 5.84 -7.81
C VAL A 223 9.52 6.78 -8.16
N ASN A 224 10.64 6.25 -8.59
CA ASN A 224 11.84 7.04 -8.90
C ASN A 224 11.94 7.51 -10.38
N SER A 225 10.90 7.25 -11.20
CA SER A 225 10.68 7.95 -12.47
C SER A 225 9.92 9.26 -12.28
N TYR A 226 9.45 9.55 -11.06
CA TYR A 226 8.72 10.77 -10.74
C TYR A 226 9.45 12.03 -11.24
N GLY A 227 8.72 12.87 -11.94
CA GLY A 227 9.22 14.08 -12.59
C GLY A 227 9.58 13.90 -14.06
N ALA A 228 9.56 12.67 -14.60
CA ALA A 228 9.79 12.43 -16.02
C ALA A 228 8.78 13.15 -16.91
N GLU A 229 7.52 13.25 -16.48
CA GLU A 229 6.46 14.00 -17.16
C GLU A 229 6.75 15.52 -17.21
N PHE A 230 7.48 16.04 -16.21
CA PHE A 230 7.88 17.46 -16.13
C PHE A 230 9.25 17.73 -16.79
N GLY A 231 9.92 16.69 -17.32
CA GLY A 231 11.27 16.79 -17.88
C GLY A 231 12.38 16.90 -16.84
N ASP A 232 12.11 16.66 -15.54
CA ASP A 232 13.07 16.74 -14.45
C ASP A 232 13.39 15.33 -13.91
N ARG A 233 14.53 14.77 -14.31
CA ARG A 233 14.99 13.45 -13.86
C ARG A 233 15.52 13.40 -12.42
N GLN A 234 15.69 14.55 -11.77
CA GLN A 234 16.10 14.67 -10.38
C GLN A 234 14.91 15.00 -9.45
N ALA A 235 13.70 15.08 -9.98
CA ALA A 235 12.52 15.48 -9.22
C ALA A 235 12.27 14.58 -8.01
N PHE A 236 12.52 13.28 -8.11
CA PHE A 236 12.34 12.36 -7.00
C PHE A 236 13.30 12.65 -5.83
N GLY A 237 14.60 12.82 -6.10
CA GLY A 237 15.59 13.21 -5.08
C GLY A 237 15.28 14.58 -4.46
N LYS A 238 14.84 15.56 -5.29
CA LYS A 238 14.36 16.86 -4.80
C LYS A 238 13.15 16.73 -3.90
N LEU A 239 12.19 15.88 -4.27
CA LEU A 239 10.99 15.63 -3.45
C LEU A 239 11.36 15.01 -2.09
N LEU A 240 12.26 14.02 -2.06
CA LEU A 240 12.75 13.43 -0.80
C LEU A 240 13.37 14.49 0.11
N ARG A 241 14.26 15.36 -0.43
CA ARG A 241 14.85 16.47 0.34
C ARG A 241 13.81 17.47 0.83
N SER A 242 12.80 17.77 0.01
CA SER A 242 11.69 18.66 0.42
C SER A 242 10.85 18.06 1.53
N CYS A 243 10.60 16.75 1.51
CA CYS A 243 9.95 16.05 2.62
C CYS A 243 10.79 16.16 3.92
N GLY A 244 12.11 16.20 3.81
CA GLY A 244 13.03 16.42 4.93
C GLY A 244 12.87 17.77 5.64
N GLN A 245 12.25 18.76 4.99
CA GLN A 245 12.01 20.09 5.55
C GLN A 245 10.65 20.23 6.25
N ILE A 246 9.82 19.21 6.23
CA ILE A 246 8.50 19.25 6.87
C ILE A 246 8.69 18.96 8.37
N GLU A 247 8.46 19.98 9.20
CA GLU A 247 8.55 19.86 10.65
C GLU A 247 7.51 18.87 11.18
N GLY A 248 7.93 17.96 12.06
CA GLY A 248 7.07 16.90 12.61
C GLY A 248 7.00 15.62 11.77
N LEU A 249 7.48 15.62 10.51
CA LEU A 249 7.60 14.40 9.72
C LEU A 249 8.87 13.65 10.11
N GLU A 250 8.70 12.52 10.80
CA GLU A 250 9.84 11.78 11.35
C GLU A 250 10.38 10.70 10.40
N ARG A 251 9.52 10.13 9.54
CA ARG A 251 9.89 9.02 8.66
C ARG A 251 9.29 9.16 7.27
N VAL A 252 10.14 9.10 6.28
CA VAL A 252 9.77 9.05 4.85
C VAL A 252 10.25 7.73 4.28
N ARG A 253 9.32 6.98 3.71
CA ARG A 253 9.58 5.74 2.96
C ARG A 253 9.06 5.87 1.54
N PHE A 254 9.50 4.99 0.68
CA PHE A 254 8.96 4.87 -0.67
C PHE A 254 8.96 3.42 -1.14
N THR A 255 8.10 3.09 -2.11
CA THR A 255 7.97 1.73 -2.64
C THR A 255 8.16 1.71 -4.15
N SER A 256 8.49 0.51 -4.68
CA SER A 256 8.56 0.24 -6.11
C SER A 256 9.53 1.10 -6.92
N PRO A 257 10.75 1.44 -6.45
CA PRO A 257 11.76 2.03 -7.29
C PRO A 257 12.22 1.01 -8.35
N HIS A 258 12.61 1.53 -9.51
CA HIS A 258 13.12 0.72 -10.60
C HIS A 258 14.63 0.93 -10.77
N PRO A 259 15.46 -0.13 -10.87
CA PRO A 259 16.92 -0.01 -10.97
C PRO A 259 17.42 0.85 -12.15
N ARG A 260 16.64 0.94 -13.25
CA ARG A 260 16.96 1.80 -14.39
C ARG A 260 17.05 3.28 -14.00
N ASP A 261 16.10 3.72 -13.20
CA ASP A 261 15.89 5.14 -12.86
C ASP A 261 16.49 5.50 -11.50
N PHE A 262 17.24 4.57 -10.86
CA PHE A 262 17.88 4.79 -9.57
C PHE A 262 19.24 5.48 -9.77
N THR A 263 19.28 6.78 -9.48
CA THR A 263 20.42 7.67 -9.72
C THR A 263 21.19 7.95 -8.44
N ASP A 264 22.42 8.47 -8.57
CA ASP A 264 23.22 8.90 -7.42
C ASP A 264 22.54 10.03 -6.64
N ASP A 265 21.77 10.91 -7.32
CA ASP A 265 20.99 11.96 -6.66
C ASP A 265 19.94 11.39 -5.68
N VAL A 266 19.33 10.23 -5.99
CA VAL A 266 18.41 9.56 -5.07
C VAL A 266 19.17 8.96 -3.87
N ILE A 267 20.34 8.35 -4.11
CA ILE A 267 21.22 7.83 -3.05
C ILE A 267 21.64 8.95 -2.11
N ASP A 268 22.10 10.08 -2.67
CA ASP A 268 22.47 11.27 -1.90
C ASP A 268 21.30 11.84 -1.10
N ALA A 269 20.10 11.90 -1.70
CA ALA A 269 18.90 12.35 -1.01
C ALA A 269 18.56 11.44 0.18
N MET A 270 18.68 10.12 0.02
CA MET A 270 18.47 9.16 1.12
C MET A 270 19.52 9.32 2.22
N ALA A 271 20.79 9.47 1.86
CA ALA A 271 21.90 9.56 2.82
C ALA A 271 21.91 10.88 3.61
N GLN A 272 21.52 11.99 2.95
CA GLN A 272 21.65 13.35 3.51
C GLN A 272 20.38 13.87 4.17
N THR A 273 19.25 13.18 4.02
CA THR A 273 17.96 13.60 4.57
C THR A 273 17.60 12.71 5.77
N PRO A 274 17.76 13.16 7.01
CA PRO A 274 17.72 12.32 8.21
C PRO A 274 16.41 11.55 8.45
N ASN A 275 15.30 12.08 7.97
CA ASN A 275 13.98 11.43 8.08
C ASN A 275 13.65 10.55 6.88
N VAL A 276 14.47 10.48 5.84
CA VAL A 276 14.35 9.43 4.82
C VAL A 276 14.95 8.14 5.38
N MET A 277 14.14 7.12 5.48
CA MET A 277 14.51 5.90 6.20
C MET A 277 15.55 5.06 5.44
N PRO A 278 16.51 4.41 6.15
CA PRO A 278 17.55 3.57 5.55
C PRO A 278 16.99 2.21 5.13
N SER A 279 15.90 2.20 4.35
CA SER A 279 15.27 1.01 3.81
C SER A 279 15.00 1.18 2.33
N LEU A 280 15.45 0.24 1.52
CA LEU A 280 15.31 0.27 0.07
C LEU A 280 14.71 -1.04 -0.43
N HIS A 281 13.49 -1.00 -0.95
CA HIS A 281 12.93 -2.13 -1.67
C HIS A 281 13.17 -1.95 -3.17
N MET A 282 14.14 -2.71 -3.74
CA MET A 282 14.51 -2.60 -5.16
C MET A 282 14.30 -3.93 -5.89
N PRO A 283 13.22 -4.09 -6.68
CA PRO A 283 12.90 -5.32 -7.38
C PRO A 283 13.95 -5.74 -8.41
N LEU A 284 14.59 -6.90 -8.18
CA LEU A 284 15.57 -7.53 -9.06
C LEU A 284 14.90 -8.29 -10.21
N GLN A 285 13.92 -9.08 -9.89
CA GLN A 285 13.14 -10.01 -10.70
C GLN A 285 13.90 -11.30 -11.08
N SER A 286 15.14 -11.23 -11.59
CA SER A 286 16.00 -12.36 -11.91
C SER A 286 17.48 -11.97 -11.82
N GLY A 287 18.35 -12.89 -11.48
CA GLY A 287 19.80 -12.72 -11.48
C GLY A 287 20.45 -13.03 -12.83
N SER A 288 19.70 -13.52 -13.82
CA SER A 288 20.21 -13.81 -15.16
C SER A 288 19.94 -12.65 -16.14
N ASP A 289 20.97 -12.23 -16.85
CA ASP A 289 20.88 -11.20 -17.88
C ASP A 289 20.00 -11.64 -19.06
N THR A 290 19.98 -12.92 -19.37
CA THR A 290 19.11 -13.51 -20.41
C THR A 290 17.64 -13.36 -20.04
N VAL A 291 17.29 -13.75 -18.82
CA VAL A 291 15.92 -13.63 -18.30
C VAL A 291 15.52 -12.17 -18.13
N LEU A 292 16.39 -11.31 -17.59
CA LEU A 292 16.15 -9.87 -17.50
C LEU A 292 15.88 -9.23 -18.86
N LYS A 293 16.61 -9.64 -19.90
CA LYS A 293 16.36 -9.19 -21.28
C LYS A 293 15.00 -9.67 -21.79
N ALA A 294 14.63 -10.93 -21.57
CA ALA A 294 13.34 -11.48 -21.95
C ALA A 294 12.18 -10.81 -21.18
N MET A 295 12.38 -10.45 -19.92
CA MET A 295 11.46 -9.65 -19.09
C MET A 295 11.36 -8.18 -19.52
N ARG A 296 12.19 -7.71 -20.50
CA ARG A 296 12.37 -6.31 -20.89
C ARG A 296 12.77 -5.41 -19.73
N ARG A 297 13.66 -5.92 -18.86
CA ARG A 297 14.28 -5.10 -17.83
C ARG A 297 15.48 -4.36 -18.42
N ALA A 298 15.54 -3.03 -18.21
CA ALA A 298 16.54 -2.16 -18.84
C ALA A 298 17.89 -2.09 -18.06
N TYR A 299 18.10 -3.00 -17.14
CA TYR A 299 19.35 -3.18 -16.40
C TYR A 299 19.84 -4.63 -16.53
N ARG A 300 21.07 -4.86 -16.06
CA ARG A 300 21.74 -6.13 -16.02
C ARG A 300 22.29 -6.38 -14.61
N ARG A 301 22.70 -7.60 -14.35
CA ARG A 301 23.25 -8.09 -13.09
C ARG A 301 24.30 -7.16 -12.50
N ASP A 302 25.37 -6.84 -13.25
CA ASP A 302 26.47 -6.02 -12.73
C ASP A 302 26.03 -4.61 -12.36
N ARG A 303 25.15 -4.00 -13.17
CA ARG A 303 24.59 -2.69 -12.85
C ARG A 303 23.75 -2.72 -11.57
N TYR A 304 22.96 -3.79 -11.38
CA TYR A 304 22.14 -3.95 -10.18
C TYR A 304 23.03 -4.04 -8.93
N LEU A 305 24.04 -4.92 -8.94
CA LEU A 305 24.99 -5.05 -7.82
C LEU A 305 25.72 -3.74 -7.55
N ALA A 306 26.19 -3.04 -8.60
CA ALA A 306 26.85 -1.76 -8.45
C ALA A 306 25.96 -0.67 -7.82
N ILE A 307 24.65 -0.72 -8.01
CA ILE A 307 23.70 0.16 -7.30
C ILE A 307 23.68 -0.19 -5.82
N LEU A 308 23.57 -1.48 -5.47
CA LEU A 308 23.57 -1.92 -4.06
C LEU A 308 24.83 -1.52 -3.33
N ASP A 309 26.01 -1.65 -3.98
CA ASP A 309 27.30 -1.27 -3.41
C ASP A 309 27.36 0.23 -3.13
N ARG A 310 26.89 1.08 -4.06
CA ARG A 310 26.83 2.53 -3.87
C ARG A 310 25.86 2.91 -2.74
N VAL A 311 24.71 2.26 -2.66
CA VAL A 311 23.75 2.49 -1.56
C VAL A 311 24.42 2.17 -0.22
N ARG A 312 25.09 1.01 -0.09
CA ARG A 312 25.76 0.62 1.15
C ARG A 312 26.94 1.50 1.50
N ALA A 313 27.69 1.98 0.48
CA ALA A 313 28.77 2.91 0.71
C ALA A 313 28.28 4.26 1.28
N ALA A 314 27.12 4.74 0.83
CA ALA A 314 26.51 5.99 1.30
C ALA A 314 25.69 5.82 2.59
N ILE A 315 25.05 4.63 2.77
CA ILE A 315 24.13 4.33 3.88
C ILE A 315 24.48 2.91 4.40
N PRO A 316 25.50 2.77 5.25
CA PRO A 316 26.00 1.46 5.69
C PRO A 316 24.97 0.55 6.39
N ASP A 317 23.99 1.13 7.05
CA ASP A 317 22.90 0.46 7.76
C ASP A 317 21.64 0.24 6.90
N ALA A 318 21.70 0.52 5.60
CA ALA A 318 20.56 0.35 4.71
C ALA A 318 20.10 -1.12 4.63
N ALA A 319 18.85 -1.38 4.99
CA ALA A 319 18.20 -2.65 4.73
C ALA A 319 17.68 -2.67 3.29
N ILE A 320 18.24 -3.56 2.47
CA ILE A 320 17.83 -3.71 1.07
C ILE A 320 16.98 -4.96 0.92
N THR A 321 15.79 -4.80 0.37
CA THR A 321 14.87 -5.89 0.04
C THR A 321 14.58 -5.94 -1.45
N THR A 322 14.08 -7.07 -1.95
CA THR A 322 13.86 -7.27 -3.38
C THR A 322 12.66 -8.18 -3.67
N ASP A 323 12.28 -8.22 -4.96
CA ASP A 323 11.37 -9.21 -5.54
C ASP A 323 12.12 -10.10 -6.51
N ILE A 324 11.83 -11.42 -6.49
CA ILE A 324 12.42 -12.41 -7.41
C ILE A 324 11.31 -13.32 -7.94
N ILE A 325 11.30 -13.53 -9.25
CA ILE A 325 10.38 -14.42 -9.95
C ILE A 325 11.16 -15.59 -10.51
N VAL A 326 10.77 -16.82 -10.19
CA VAL A 326 11.31 -18.06 -10.77
C VAL A 326 10.34 -18.68 -11.75
N GLY A 327 10.87 -19.44 -12.72
CA GLY A 327 10.08 -20.13 -13.73
C GLY A 327 9.54 -19.21 -14.82
N PHE A 328 10.20 -18.08 -15.08
CA PHE A 328 9.87 -17.23 -16.22
C PHE A 328 10.06 -18.01 -17.54
N PRO A 329 9.21 -17.81 -18.58
CA PRO A 329 9.35 -18.51 -19.87
C PRO A 329 10.77 -18.43 -20.44
N GLY A 330 11.34 -19.59 -20.77
CA GLY A 330 12.70 -19.73 -21.27
C GLY A 330 13.81 -19.72 -20.22
N GLU A 331 13.50 -19.62 -18.92
CA GLU A 331 14.50 -19.72 -17.85
C GLU A 331 15.12 -21.12 -17.82
N THR A 332 16.43 -21.21 -18.02
CA THR A 332 17.22 -22.44 -17.93
C THR A 332 17.69 -22.69 -16.48
N ASP A 333 18.27 -23.88 -16.23
CA ASP A 333 18.90 -24.18 -14.94
C ASP A 333 20.08 -23.26 -14.66
N GLN A 334 20.87 -22.92 -15.70
CA GLN A 334 21.97 -21.96 -15.59
C GLN A 334 21.45 -20.56 -15.18
N ASP A 335 20.37 -20.08 -15.78
CA ASP A 335 19.76 -18.79 -15.44
C ASP A 335 19.29 -18.76 -13.97
N PHE A 336 18.76 -19.87 -13.50
CA PHE A 336 18.35 -20.02 -12.12
C PHE A 336 19.54 -20.03 -11.14
N GLU A 337 20.63 -20.76 -11.47
CA GLU A 337 21.86 -20.74 -10.66
C GLU A 337 22.49 -19.33 -10.61
N GLU A 338 22.46 -18.56 -11.69
CA GLU A 338 22.88 -17.14 -11.71
C GLU A 338 22.02 -16.29 -10.76
N THR A 339 20.73 -16.59 -10.65
CA THR A 339 19.83 -15.92 -9.71
C THR A 339 20.18 -16.25 -8.27
N LEU A 340 20.45 -17.50 -7.93
CA LEU A 340 20.90 -17.91 -6.60
C LEU A 340 22.26 -17.27 -6.24
N ASP A 341 23.18 -17.21 -7.19
CA ASP A 341 24.50 -16.60 -7.00
C ASP A 341 24.37 -15.09 -6.71
N LEU A 342 23.51 -14.37 -7.43
CA LEU A 342 23.26 -12.96 -7.16
C LEU A 342 22.64 -12.76 -5.77
N VAL A 343 21.72 -13.61 -5.32
CA VAL A 343 21.12 -13.53 -3.98
C VAL A 343 22.20 -13.66 -2.91
N ARG A 344 23.18 -14.59 -3.09
CA ARG A 344 24.31 -14.72 -2.14
C ARG A 344 25.19 -13.46 -2.09
N GLN A 345 25.44 -12.85 -3.24
CA GLN A 345 26.29 -11.63 -3.32
C GLN A 345 25.56 -10.38 -2.81
N ALA A 346 24.24 -10.32 -3.01
CA ALA A 346 23.46 -9.12 -2.73
C ALA A 346 23.19 -8.87 -1.23
N HIS A 347 23.33 -9.87 -0.36
CA HIS A 347 23.11 -9.72 1.08
C HIS A 347 21.77 -9.03 1.42
N PHE A 348 20.67 -9.52 0.87
CA PHE A 348 19.36 -8.90 1.10
C PHE A 348 18.89 -9.05 2.55
N ALA A 349 18.33 -7.97 3.10
CA ALA A 349 17.62 -7.99 4.37
C ALA A 349 16.26 -8.69 4.29
N GLY A 350 15.82 -9.02 3.09
CA GLY A 350 14.62 -9.79 2.78
C GLY A 350 14.34 -9.86 1.28
N ALA A 351 13.67 -10.91 0.85
CA ALA A 351 13.19 -10.99 -0.54
C ALA A 351 11.78 -11.58 -0.58
N PHE A 352 10.94 -11.02 -1.44
CA PHE A 352 9.67 -11.63 -1.81
C PHE A 352 9.88 -12.52 -3.03
N THR A 353 9.63 -13.80 -2.85
CA THR A 353 9.84 -14.82 -3.88
C THR A 353 8.51 -15.20 -4.52
N PHE A 354 8.48 -15.25 -5.84
CA PHE A 354 7.28 -15.53 -6.63
C PHE A 354 7.57 -16.62 -7.66
N ARG A 355 6.60 -17.49 -7.88
CA ARG A 355 6.55 -18.33 -9.08
C ARG A 355 5.96 -17.47 -10.20
N TYR A 356 6.52 -17.58 -11.40
CA TYR A 356 5.90 -16.95 -12.56
C TYR A 356 4.47 -17.46 -12.73
N SER A 357 3.53 -16.54 -12.85
CA SER A 357 2.12 -16.85 -13.05
C SER A 357 1.64 -16.18 -14.34
N ILE A 358 1.04 -16.97 -15.22
CA ILE A 358 0.53 -16.50 -16.52
C ILE A 358 -0.53 -15.43 -16.29
N ARG A 359 -0.32 -14.26 -16.93
CA ARG A 359 -1.28 -13.15 -16.90
C ARG A 359 -1.82 -12.93 -18.31
N PRO A 360 -3.08 -13.30 -18.59
CA PRO A 360 -3.70 -13.06 -19.90
C PRO A 360 -3.54 -11.59 -20.33
N GLY A 361 -3.15 -11.38 -21.58
CA GLY A 361 -2.91 -10.04 -22.12
C GLY A 361 -1.48 -9.50 -21.93
N THR A 362 -0.59 -10.22 -21.24
CA THR A 362 0.84 -9.88 -21.18
C THR A 362 1.63 -10.64 -22.25
N PRO A 363 2.73 -10.07 -22.79
CA PRO A 363 3.58 -10.78 -23.74
C PRO A 363 4.10 -12.13 -23.22
N ALA A 364 4.50 -12.20 -21.95
CA ALA A 364 5.02 -13.43 -21.37
C ALA A 364 3.99 -14.58 -21.28
N ALA A 365 2.71 -14.27 -21.32
CA ALA A 365 1.65 -15.30 -21.31
C ALA A 365 1.66 -16.19 -22.55
N THR A 366 2.19 -15.69 -23.68
CA THR A 366 2.24 -16.39 -24.98
C THR A 366 3.65 -16.70 -25.45
N MET A 367 4.66 -16.47 -24.61
CA MET A 367 6.03 -16.85 -24.92
C MET A 367 6.19 -18.37 -24.91
N ASP A 368 6.99 -18.86 -25.85
CA ASP A 368 7.44 -20.26 -25.85
C ASP A 368 8.33 -20.56 -24.64
N GLY A 369 8.53 -21.84 -24.35
CA GLY A 369 9.44 -22.28 -23.28
C GLY A 369 8.86 -22.07 -21.88
N GLN A 370 7.54 -22.18 -21.71
CA GLN A 370 6.93 -22.20 -20.38
C GLN A 370 7.55 -23.30 -19.52
N VAL A 371 8.08 -22.94 -18.35
CA VAL A 371 8.78 -23.88 -17.47
C VAL A 371 7.77 -24.82 -16.81
N PRO A 372 8.03 -26.15 -16.78
CA PRO A 372 7.11 -27.10 -16.16
C PRO A 372 6.86 -26.78 -14.67
N PRO A 373 5.61 -26.91 -14.17
CA PRO A 373 5.26 -26.55 -12.79
C PRO A 373 6.11 -27.23 -11.72
N ALA A 374 6.52 -28.49 -11.93
CA ALA A 374 7.38 -29.21 -10.99
C ALA A 374 8.77 -28.59 -10.87
N VAL A 375 9.35 -28.12 -12.00
CA VAL A 375 10.64 -27.41 -12.02
C VAL A 375 10.51 -26.04 -11.35
N VAL A 376 9.42 -25.32 -11.65
CA VAL A 376 9.14 -24.02 -10.99
C VAL A 376 9.05 -24.20 -9.46
N GLN A 377 8.39 -25.26 -8.99
CA GLN A 377 8.27 -25.53 -7.56
C GLN A 377 9.62 -25.85 -6.93
N GLU A 378 10.43 -26.70 -7.58
CA GLU A 378 11.78 -27.05 -7.09
C GLU A 378 12.67 -25.80 -7.00
N ARG A 379 12.69 -24.94 -8.02
CA ARG A 379 13.43 -23.70 -8.02
C ARG A 379 12.93 -22.74 -6.93
N TYR A 380 11.61 -22.65 -6.76
CA TYR A 380 10.99 -21.82 -5.71
C TYR A 380 11.43 -22.25 -4.32
N ASP A 381 11.44 -23.56 -4.05
CA ASP A 381 11.80 -24.11 -2.73
C ASP A 381 13.30 -23.84 -2.44
N ARG A 382 14.19 -24.04 -3.42
CA ARG A 382 15.63 -23.72 -3.30
C ARG A 382 15.88 -22.22 -3.09
N LEU A 383 15.20 -21.37 -3.85
CA LEU A 383 15.34 -19.92 -3.69
C LEU A 383 14.85 -19.48 -2.30
N THR A 384 13.69 -19.97 -1.86
CA THR A 384 13.12 -19.61 -0.56
C THR A 384 14.05 -20.01 0.58
N ALA A 385 14.61 -21.22 0.54
CA ALA A 385 15.58 -21.67 1.53
C ALA A 385 16.82 -20.77 1.58
N LEU A 386 17.39 -20.41 0.43
CA LEU A 386 18.54 -19.49 0.36
C LEU A 386 18.19 -18.08 0.88
N VAL A 387 17.02 -17.58 0.55
CA VAL A 387 16.56 -16.26 1.04
C VAL A 387 16.40 -16.29 2.56
N GLU A 388 15.82 -17.34 3.13
CA GLU A 388 15.70 -17.47 4.59
C GLU A 388 17.07 -17.52 5.26
N GLU A 389 18.02 -18.28 4.72
CA GLU A 389 19.39 -18.36 5.23
C GLU A 389 20.08 -16.98 5.19
N THR A 390 20.07 -16.31 4.04
CA THR A 390 20.71 -15.01 3.87
C THR A 390 20.07 -13.92 4.72
N THR A 391 18.74 -13.87 4.78
CA THR A 391 18.01 -12.91 5.61
C THR A 391 18.28 -13.13 7.10
N PHE A 392 18.35 -14.39 7.53
CA PHE A 392 18.70 -14.72 8.91
C PHE A 392 20.10 -14.26 9.25
N ALA A 393 21.08 -14.52 8.38
CA ALA A 393 22.46 -14.09 8.56
C ALA A 393 22.58 -12.56 8.68
N GLU A 394 21.85 -11.80 7.84
CA GLU A 394 21.80 -10.33 7.91
C GLU A 394 21.13 -9.83 9.21
N ASN A 395 20.05 -10.47 9.65
CA ASN A 395 19.40 -10.13 10.91
C ASN A 395 20.24 -10.45 12.13
N GLN A 396 21.02 -11.55 12.09
CA GLN A 396 21.93 -11.93 13.18
C GLN A 396 23.00 -10.85 13.47
N LYS A 397 23.44 -10.10 12.47
CA LYS A 397 24.39 -8.99 12.65
C LYS A 397 23.85 -7.88 13.57
N LEU A 398 22.54 -7.81 13.74
CA LEU A 398 21.89 -6.81 14.60
C LEU A 398 21.71 -7.30 16.05
N THR A 399 22.08 -8.53 16.39
CA THR A 399 22.02 -9.00 17.79
C THR A 399 22.96 -8.16 18.66
N GLY A 400 22.43 -7.58 19.73
CA GLY A 400 23.13 -6.63 20.59
C GLY A 400 23.02 -5.16 20.14
N ALA A 401 22.51 -4.90 18.93
CA ALA A 401 22.31 -3.53 18.46
C ALA A 401 21.09 -2.87 19.12
N THR A 402 21.18 -1.56 19.28
CA THR A 402 20.05 -0.72 19.71
C THR A 402 19.26 -0.24 18.50
N VAL A 403 17.94 -0.41 18.52
CA VAL A 403 17.04 -0.03 17.44
C VAL A 403 15.86 0.79 17.95
N GLU A 404 15.50 1.81 17.18
CA GLU A 404 14.31 2.62 17.41
C GLU A 404 13.11 2.03 16.67
N VAL A 405 12.02 1.75 17.39
CA VAL A 405 10.82 1.08 16.90
C VAL A 405 9.63 2.03 16.98
N LEU A 406 9.00 2.33 15.86
CA LEU A 406 7.66 2.94 15.83
C LEU A 406 6.66 1.83 16.10
N VAL A 407 5.97 1.94 17.24
CA VAL A 407 5.03 0.92 17.72
C VAL A 407 3.81 0.87 16.80
N ALA A 408 3.46 -0.33 16.38
CA ALA A 408 2.35 -0.57 15.47
C ALA A 408 1.18 -1.28 16.16
N GLU A 409 0.00 -1.19 15.56
CA GLU A 409 -1.17 -1.93 15.98
C GLU A 409 -1.29 -3.22 15.17
N GLY A 410 -1.35 -4.37 15.86
CA GLY A 410 -1.72 -5.65 15.26
C GLY A 410 -0.74 -6.27 14.25
N GLU A 411 0.53 -5.82 14.18
CA GLU A 411 1.51 -6.40 13.25
C GLU A 411 1.96 -7.81 13.66
N GLY A 412 2.04 -8.09 14.96
CA GLY A 412 2.47 -9.40 15.47
C GLY A 412 1.30 -10.34 15.72
N ARG A 413 1.14 -11.37 14.89
CA ARG A 413 0.05 -12.37 15.02
C ARG A 413 -0.02 -13.06 16.38
N LYS A 414 1.08 -13.09 17.12
CA LYS A 414 1.23 -13.77 18.43
C LYS A 414 1.49 -12.79 19.56
N ASP A 415 1.45 -11.50 19.33
CA ASP A 415 1.84 -10.48 20.33
C ASP A 415 1.01 -10.63 21.61
N ALA A 416 -0.31 -10.72 21.51
CA ALA A 416 -1.19 -10.93 22.64
C ALA A 416 -0.87 -12.23 23.42
N ALA A 417 -0.60 -13.33 22.70
CA ALA A 417 -0.29 -14.63 23.32
C ALA A 417 1.11 -14.68 23.96
N THR A 418 2.03 -13.82 23.51
CA THR A 418 3.43 -13.78 24.00
C THR A 418 3.69 -12.59 24.92
N HIS A 419 2.68 -11.77 25.23
CA HIS A 419 2.80 -10.52 25.99
C HIS A 419 3.87 -9.58 25.41
N ARG A 420 3.95 -9.51 24.06
CA ARG A 420 4.82 -8.63 23.31
C ARG A 420 4.00 -7.60 22.56
N MET A 421 4.68 -6.53 22.22
CA MET A 421 4.26 -5.55 21.23
C MET A 421 5.19 -5.63 20.02
N SER A 422 4.77 -5.06 18.91
CA SER A 422 5.58 -5.02 17.69
C SER A 422 5.53 -3.64 17.03
N GLY A 423 6.47 -3.42 16.14
CA GLY A 423 6.55 -2.22 15.34
C GLY A 423 7.67 -2.30 14.31
N ARG A 424 7.88 -1.19 13.59
CA ARG A 424 8.90 -1.11 12.55
C ARG A 424 10.10 -0.29 13.00
N ALA A 425 11.28 -0.89 12.83
CA ALA A 425 12.54 -0.17 12.98
C ALA A 425 12.73 0.86 11.84
N ARG A 426 13.73 1.74 11.95
CA ARG A 426 14.04 2.73 10.91
C ARG A 426 14.31 2.07 9.56
N ASP A 427 14.99 0.94 9.55
CA ASP A 427 15.31 0.12 8.38
C ASP A 427 14.15 -0.79 7.90
N ASN A 428 12.95 -0.60 8.47
CA ASN A 428 11.71 -1.32 8.18
C ASN A 428 11.65 -2.78 8.65
N ARG A 429 12.63 -3.27 9.41
CA ARG A 429 12.54 -4.59 10.03
C ARG A 429 11.43 -4.63 11.07
N LEU A 430 10.69 -5.74 11.10
CA LEU A 430 9.72 -6.01 12.15
C LEU A 430 10.46 -6.36 13.44
N VAL A 431 10.09 -5.68 14.52
CA VAL A 431 10.67 -5.91 15.86
C VAL A 431 9.56 -6.25 16.83
N HIS A 432 9.66 -7.41 17.47
CA HIS A 432 8.81 -7.74 18.61
C HIS A 432 9.59 -7.48 19.89
N PHE A 433 8.97 -6.82 20.85
CA PHE A 433 9.60 -6.47 22.12
C PHE A 433 8.67 -6.69 23.30
N ALA A 434 9.25 -7.03 24.46
CA ALA A 434 8.54 -7.08 25.72
C ALA A 434 8.42 -5.65 26.28
N PRO A 435 7.21 -5.14 26.56
CA PRO A 435 7.04 -3.77 27.05
C PRO A 435 7.45 -3.59 28.53
N HIS A 436 7.57 -4.70 29.28
CA HIS A 436 7.81 -4.71 30.73
C HIS A 436 6.83 -3.81 31.49
N GLU A 437 7.31 -2.88 32.31
CA GLU A 437 6.45 -1.92 33.04
C GLU A 437 6.00 -0.74 32.21
N LEU A 438 6.58 -0.55 31.00
CA LEU A 438 6.18 0.50 30.09
C LEU A 438 4.84 0.15 29.45
N THR A 439 4.08 1.17 29.13
CA THR A 439 2.78 1.05 28.43
C THR A 439 2.84 1.79 27.09
N PRO A 440 3.65 1.34 26.10
CA PRO A 440 3.70 1.96 24.80
C PRO A 440 2.35 1.83 24.09
N ARG A 441 2.02 2.81 23.26
CA ARG A 441 0.80 2.82 22.47
C ARG A 441 1.19 2.74 20.98
N PRO A 442 0.36 2.22 20.10
CA PRO A 442 0.56 2.40 18.67
C PRO A 442 0.79 3.87 18.32
N GLY A 443 1.85 4.14 17.57
CA GLY A 443 2.33 5.48 17.26
C GLY A 443 3.38 6.04 18.22
N ASP A 444 3.58 5.47 19.41
CA ASP A 444 4.72 5.83 20.26
C ASP A 444 6.04 5.24 19.71
N VAL A 445 7.16 5.76 20.15
CA VAL A 445 8.48 5.30 19.75
C VAL A 445 9.21 4.70 20.94
N VAL A 446 9.69 3.45 20.77
CA VAL A 446 10.44 2.72 21.80
C VAL A 446 11.84 2.39 21.28
N THR A 447 12.84 2.60 22.12
CA THR A 447 14.21 2.17 21.84
C THR A 447 14.49 0.87 22.59
N VAL A 448 14.93 -0.16 21.87
CA VAL A 448 15.17 -1.51 22.42
C VAL A 448 16.50 -2.07 21.97
N THR A 449 17.07 -2.99 22.77
CA THR A 449 18.24 -3.78 22.38
C THR A 449 17.78 -5.10 21.77
N VAL A 450 18.24 -5.42 20.57
CA VAL A 450 17.94 -6.70 19.91
C VAL A 450 18.61 -7.83 20.67
N THR A 451 17.82 -8.73 21.27
CA THR A 451 18.33 -9.88 22.03
C THR A 451 18.47 -11.13 21.17
N ARG A 452 17.65 -11.26 20.13
CA ARG A 452 17.63 -12.41 19.22
C ARG A 452 17.12 -12.02 17.85
N ALA A 453 17.65 -12.66 16.82
CA ALA A 453 17.19 -12.52 15.44
C ALA A 453 16.44 -13.77 14.97
N ALA A 454 15.53 -13.57 14.03
CA ALA A 454 14.84 -14.61 13.25
C ALA A 454 14.89 -14.22 11.75
N PRO A 455 14.58 -15.11 10.80
CA PRO A 455 14.63 -14.78 9.39
C PRO A 455 13.76 -13.57 9.00
N HIS A 456 12.62 -13.36 9.64
CA HIS A 456 11.66 -12.35 9.24
C HIS A 456 11.42 -11.23 10.26
N TYR A 457 12.06 -11.30 11.43
CA TYR A 457 11.87 -10.32 12.51
C TYR A 457 13.03 -10.33 13.50
N LEU A 458 13.08 -9.28 14.30
CA LEU A 458 13.99 -9.15 15.43
C LEU A 458 13.18 -9.28 16.74
N LEU A 459 13.83 -9.70 17.79
CA LEU A 459 13.27 -9.85 19.12
C LEU A 459 14.06 -9.05 20.14
N SER A 460 13.36 -8.41 21.06
CA SER A 460 13.89 -7.81 22.26
C SER A 460 13.13 -8.28 23.48
N ASP A 461 13.78 -9.13 24.27
CA ASP A 461 13.26 -9.58 25.58
C ASP A 461 13.89 -8.80 26.74
N ALA A 462 14.83 -7.87 26.44
CA ALA A 462 15.40 -6.96 27.42
C ALA A 462 14.45 -5.79 27.71
N GLU A 463 14.62 -5.18 28.89
CA GLU A 463 13.90 -3.97 29.24
C GLU A 463 14.16 -2.86 28.20
N PRO A 464 13.12 -2.18 27.69
CA PRO A 464 13.30 -1.07 26.75
C PRO A 464 14.14 0.06 27.35
N LEU A 465 15.06 0.59 26.55
CA LEU A 465 15.96 1.68 26.96
C LEU A 465 15.24 3.01 27.13
N SER A 466 14.22 3.25 26.31
CA SER A 466 13.41 4.49 26.39
C SER A 466 12.04 4.31 25.75
N LEU A 467 11.10 5.14 26.21
CA LEU A 467 9.78 5.33 25.59
C LEU A 467 9.57 6.81 25.32
N ARG A 468 9.36 7.18 24.07
CA ARG A 468 8.98 8.53 23.66
C ARG A 468 7.50 8.55 23.28
N ARG A 469 6.72 9.32 24.03
CA ARG A 469 5.33 9.60 23.71
C ARG A 469 5.23 10.52 22.51
N THR A 470 4.21 10.32 21.68
CA THR A 470 4.03 11.08 20.44
C THR A 470 2.60 11.57 20.29
N PRO A 471 2.35 12.66 19.53
CA PRO A 471 1.01 13.10 19.17
C PRO A 471 0.19 11.98 18.47
N ALA A 472 0.85 11.13 17.68
CA ALA A 472 0.20 9.99 17.05
C ALA A 472 -0.29 8.94 18.04
N GLY A 473 0.50 8.65 19.09
CA GLY A 473 0.07 7.77 20.17
C GLY A 473 -1.08 8.38 20.99
N ASP A 474 -1.10 9.70 21.14
CA ASP A 474 -2.22 10.41 21.79
C ASP A 474 -3.49 10.33 20.93
N ALA A 475 -3.38 10.54 19.62
CA ALA A 475 -4.48 10.42 18.67
C ALA A 475 -5.04 8.99 18.65
N TRP A 476 -4.17 7.98 18.65
CA TRP A 476 -4.58 6.58 18.72
C TRP A 476 -5.34 6.29 20.03
N ALA A 477 -4.82 6.74 21.18
CA ALA A 477 -5.46 6.53 22.47
C ALA A 477 -6.82 7.23 22.54
N ALA A 478 -6.96 8.43 21.99
CA ALA A 478 -8.23 9.14 21.92
C ALA A 478 -9.25 8.42 21.02
N ALA A 479 -8.81 7.86 19.89
CA ALA A 479 -9.67 7.12 18.97
C ALA A 479 -10.16 5.77 19.52
N THR A 480 -9.37 5.14 20.41
CA THR A 480 -9.68 3.84 21.03
C THR A 480 -10.30 3.96 22.41
N ALA A 481 -10.33 5.17 23.02
CA ALA A 481 -11.03 5.40 24.26
C ALA A 481 -12.53 5.13 24.07
N THR A 482 -13.08 4.15 24.78
CA THR A 482 -14.52 3.90 24.81
C THR A 482 -15.19 5.20 25.27
N PRO A 483 -16.22 5.74 24.58
CA PRO A 483 -16.93 6.90 25.09
C PRO A 483 -17.42 6.60 26.50
N ALA A 484 -17.08 7.47 27.46
CA ALA A 484 -17.61 7.36 28.82
C ALA A 484 -19.14 7.28 28.72
N PRO A 485 -19.80 6.34 29.41
CA PRO A 485 -21.25 6.26 29.36
C PRO A 485 -21.81 7.65 29.69
N ALA A 486 -22.66 8.16 28.79
CA ALA A 486 -23.31 9.44 28.98
C ALA A 486 -23.92 9.46 30.37
N PRO A 487 -23.75 10.54 31.17
CA PRO A 487 -24.33 10.60 32.51
C PRO A 487 -25.83 10.38 32.37
N VAL A 488 -26.33 9.29 32.95
CA VAL A 488 -27.76 9.03 33.07
C VAL A 488 -28.30 10.14 33.94
N LEU A 489 -28.92 11.16 33.33
CA LEU A 489 -29.74 12.12 34.04
C LEU A 489 -30.90 11.33 34.63
N LEU A 490 -30.76 10.93 35.90
CA LEU A 490 -31.88 10.46 36.69
C LEU A 490 -32.87 11.63 36.73
N GLY A 491 -33.91 11.51 35.88
CA GLY A 491 -35.00 12.47 35.87
C GLY A 491 -35.60 12.56 37.26
N MET A 492 -35.46 13.72 37.91
CA MET A 492 -36.25 14.03 39.08
C MET A 492 -37.71 14.06 38.63
N PRO A 493 -38.64 13.39 39.35
CA PRO A 493 -40.06 13.49 39.05
C PRO A 493 -40.52 14.93 39.12
N ALA A 494 -41.20 15.43 38.11
CA ALA A 494 -41.80 16.74 38.11
C ALA A 494 -42.78 16.86 39.32
N PRO A 495 -42.79 17.98 40.05
CA PRO A 495 -43.78 18.20 41.11
C PRO A 495 -45.18 18.25 40.49
N SER A 496 -46.08 17.43 40.99
CA SER A 496 -47.49 17.46 40.62
C SER A 496 -48.08 18.87 40.86
N PRO A 497 -48.88 19.41 39.94
CA PRO A 497 -49.57 20.66 40.21
C PRO A 497 -50.57 20.42 41.32
N GLY A 498 -50.39 21.17 42.42
CA GLY A 498 -51.17 21.07 43.63
C GLY A 498 -52.62 21.44 43.44
N ALA A 499 -53.46 20.85 44.30
CA ALA A 499 -54.83 21.17 44.54
C ALA A 499 -55.06 22.59 45.05
#